data_a444f29c4eb20a8b07d8ed947d6a677b
#
_entry.id   a444f29c4eb20a8b07d8ed947d6a677b
#
_cell.length_a   1.000
_cell.length_b   1.000
_cell.length_c   1.000
_cell.angle_alpha   90.00
_cell.angle_beta   90.00
_cell.angle_gamma   90.00
#
_symmetry.space_group_name_H-M   'P 1'
#
loop_
_entity.id
_entity.type
_entity.pdbx_description
1 polymer ?
#
loop_
_entity_poly.entity_id
_entity_poly.type
_entity_poly.pdbx_seq_one_letter_code
_entity_poly.pdbx_strand_id
1 'polypeptide(L)'
;MKKIPRSILSVNTLLLHVIGLPAYFLGFVLTYKCQWMVEFLDAGKEMMIFNTLMLTSILIGVLCASRIPMTVVRNNVRLTLWQYGLWCIGEIVGFSGFAALYMALIYGNYGYFPALGECLRLSFAVLPFAYAIIDMIMALLYPDEKEVPEEDLMRFQDNTGRLKLVIAHDVILFIEAKENYVTIYYLDGNKVKEYSLRQSMRGIEDLMAKHGIIRCQRSYYLNPRHVTVLRRDKEGFIWAEIEAGGRQVPVSPKYSL
;
A
#
# COMPACT_ATOMS: atom_id res chain seq x y z
N MET A 1 12.68 -12.45 1.63
CA MET A 1 12.68 -11.48 0.50
C MET A 1 11.59 -10.45 0.75
N LYS A 2 11.90 -9.16 0.55
CA LYS A 2 10.95 -8.06 0.83
C LYS A 2 9.79 -8.10 -0.17
N LYS A 3 8.55 -8.14 0.31
CA LYS A 3 7.33 -8.10 -0.51
C LYS A 3 7.06 -6.66 -0.92
N ILE A 4 6.44 -6.48 -2.09
CA ILE A 4 6.04 -5.14 -2.52
C ILE A 4 4.81 -4.65 -1.75
N PRO A 5 4.74 -3.32 -1.51
CA PRO A 5 3.57 -2.66 -0.96
C PRO A 5 2.29 -2.98 -1.73
N ARG A 6 1.17 -3.18 -1.02
CA ARG A 6 -0.14 -3.37 -1.68
C ARG A 6 -0.60 -2.13 -2.44
N SER A 7 -0.13 -0.97 -2.04
CA SER A 7 -0.38 0.31 -2.72
C SER A 7 0.08 0.29 -4.17
N ILE A 8 1.23 -0.37 -4.47
CA ILE A 8 1.77 -0.50 -5.84
C ILE A 8 0.85 -1.30 -6.78
N LEU A 9 -0.01 -2.18 -6.23
CA LEU A 9 -0.98 -2.97 -6.99
C LEU A 9 -2.40 -2.36 -6.95
N SER A 10 -2.54 -1.12 -6.48
CA SER A 10 -3.84 -0.45 -6.38
C SER A 10 -4.35 0.04 -7.73
N VAL A 11 -5.66 0.34 -7.81
CA VAL A 11 -6.27 0.93 -9.01
C VAL A 11 -5.67 2.32 -9.30
N ASN A 12 -5.30 3.09 -8.27
CA ASN A 12 -4.66 4.40 -8.44
C ASN A 12 -3.28 4.26 -9.09
N THR A 13 -2.52 3.24 -8.72
CA THR A 13 -1.23 2.93 -9.35
C THR A 13 -1.40 2.49 -10.79
N LEU A 14 -2.41 1.66 -11.07
CA LEU A 14 -2.76 1.27 -12.44
C LEU A 14 -3.03 2.52 -13.30
N LEU A 15 -3.88 3.43 -12.84
CA LEU A 15 -4.20 4.66 -13.58
C LEU A 15 -2.96 5.51 -13.80
N LEU A 16 -2.12 5.64 -12.76
CA LEU A 16 -0.89 6.43 -12.86
C LEU A 16 0.11 5.83 -13.86
N HIS A 17 0.22 4.49 -13.94
CA HIS A 17 1.05 3.83 -14.95
C HIS A 17 0.48 3.96 -16.36
N VAL A 18 -0.83 3.71 -16.54
CA VAL A 18 -1.49 3.74 -17.85
C VAL A 18 -1.53 5.15 -18.45
N ILE A 19 -1.53 6.19 -17.60
CA ILE A 19 -1.52 7.58 -18.06
C ILE A 19 -0.10 8.18 -18.01
N GLY A 20 0.60 7.97 -16.90
CA GLY A 20 1.90 8.61 -16.63
C GLY A 20 3.03 8.10 -17.51
N LEU A 21 3.14 6.78 -17.73
CA LEU A 21 4.18 6.22 -18.62
C LEU A 21 4.04 6.70 -20.06
N PRO A 22 2.84 6.63 -20.69
CA PRO A 22 2.66 7.17 -22.02
C PRO A 22 2.87 8.68 -22.10
N ALA A 23 2.44 9.44 -21.09
CA ALA A 23 2.67 10.89 -21.04
C ALA A 23 4.16 11.22 -20.96
N TYR A 24 4.91 10.48 -20.12
CA TYR A 24 6.36 10.62 -20.02
C TYR A 24 7.05 10.26 -21.34
N PHE A 25 6.65 9.13 -21.96
CA PHE A 25 7.17 8.70 -23.26
C PHE A 25 6.91 9.76 -24.33
N LEU A 26 5.68 10.26 -24.40
CA LEU A 26 5.30 11.32 -25.34
C LEU A 26 6.14 12.60 -25.12
N GLY A 27 6.27 13.04 -23.87
CA GLY A 27 7.09 14.18 -23.52
C GLY A 27 8.56 14.00 -23.90
N PHE A 28 9.09 12.79 -23.68
CA PHE A 28 10.46 12.45 -24.08
C PHE A 28 10.64 12.52 -25.61
N VAL A 29 9.72 11.90 -26.37
CA VAL A 29 9.75 11.89 -27.85
C VAL A 29 9.68 13.30 -28.40
N LEU A 30 8.82 14.15 -27.87
CA LEU A 30 8.64 15.53 -28.32
C LEU A 30 9.83 16.45 -27.97
N THR A 31 10.49 16.18 -26.83
CA THR A 31 11.60 17.03 -26.34
C THR A 31 12.95 16.56 -26.85
N TYR A 32 13.19 15.25 -26.83
CA TYR A 32 14.44 14.62 -27.28
C TYR A 32 14.28 14.11 -28.70
N LYS A 33 14.58 14.96 -29.67
CA LYS A 33 14.65 14.55 -31.10
C LYS A 33 15.94 13.76 -31.34
N CYS A 34 16.00 12.50 -30.85
CA CYS A 34 17.11 11.62 -31.18
C CYS A 34 17.19 11.45 -32.71
N GLN A 35 18.36 11.61 -33.29
CA GLN A 35 18.58 11.66 -34.73
C GLN A 35 18.00 10.44 -35.48
N TRP A 36 18.21 9.22 -34.94
CA TRP A 36 17.64 8.01 -35.55
C TRP A 36 16.10 7.93 -35.39
N MET A 37 15.53 8.50 -34.32
CA MET A 37 14.08 8.55 -34.09
C MET A 37 13.44 9.58 -35.01
N VAL A 38 14.17 10.66 -35.35
CA VAL A 38 13.77 11.62 -36.39
C VAL A 38 13.80 10.96 -37.76
N GLU A 39 14.86 10.24 -38.12
CA GLU A 39 14.95 9.45 -39.36
C GLU A 39 13.85 8.39 -39.46
N PHE A 40 13.51 7.76 -38.34
CA PHE A 40 12.44 6.79 -38.27
C PHE A 40 11.04 7.43 -38.33
N LEU A 41 10.82 8.57 -37.66
CA LEU A 41 9.55 9.28 -37.65
C LEU A 41 9.39 10.23 -38.87
N ASP A 42 10.46 10.51 -39.59
CA ASP A 42 10.56 11.61 -40.60
C ASP A 42 10.16 11.19 -41.99
N ALA A 43 9.06 10.47 -42.13
CA ALA A 43 8.37 10.35 -43.45
C ALA A 43 7.50 11.61 -43.76
N GLY A 44 7.83 12.77 -43.16
CA GLY A 44 7.07 14.03 -43.23
C GLY A 44 6.43 14.44 -41.91
N LYS A 45 6.24 15.75 -41.69
CA LYS A 45 5.71 16.27 -40.39
C LYS A 45 4.41 15.65 -39.94
N GLU A 46 3.51 15.30 -40.85
CA GLU A 46 2.21 14.69 -40.48
C GLU A 46 2.38 13.22 -40.04
N MET A 47 3.32 12.49 -40.65
CA MET A 47 3.61 11.10 -40.27
C MET A 47 4.30 11.00 -38.91
N MET A 48 5.09 11.98 -38.49
CA MET A 48 5.71 12.00 -37.19
C MET A 48 4.66 12.00 -36.07
N ILE A 49 3.63 12.84 -36.16
CA ILE A 49 2.54 12.89 -35.19
C ILE A 49 1.79 11.56 -35.15
N PHE A 50 1.44 11.04 -36.33
CA PHE A 50 0.75 9.76 -36.44
C PHE A 50 1.55 8.61 -35.82
N ASN A 51 2.82 8.48 -36.18
CA ASN A 51 3.70 7.42 -35.66
C ASN A 51 3.88 7.53 -34.12
N THR A 52 4.02 8.76 -33.62
CA THR A 52 4.12 8.98 -32.17
C THR A 52 2.84 8.57 -31.45
N LEU A 53 1.67 8.91 -31.99
CA LEU A 53 0.38 8.51 -31.44
C LEU A 53 0.20 6.98 -31.50
N MET A 54 0.62 6.33 -32.59
CA MET A 54 0.55 4.88 -32.70
C MET A 54 1.46 4.17 -31.69
N LEU A 55 2.71 4.59 -31.53
CA LEU A 55 3.61 4.04 -30.51
C LEU A 55 3.07 4.26 -29.10
N THR A 56 2.52 5.43 -28.83
CA THR A 56 1.89 5.72 -27.53
C THR A 56 0.67 4.82 -27.29
N SER A 57 -0.15 4.56 -28.33
CA SER A 57 -1.31 3.67 -28.25
C SER A 57 -0.89 2.22 -28.01
N ILE A 58 0.21 1.75 -28.64
CA ILE A 58 0.79 0.42 -28.41
C ILE A 58 1.24 0.30 -26.95
N LEU A 59 1.92 1.32 -26.41
CA LEU A 59 2.34 1.35 -24.99
C LEU A 59 1.13 1.25 -24.06
N ILE A 60 0.09 2.04 -24.30
CA ILE A 60 -1.16 1.97 -23.51
C ILE A 60 -1.78 0.57 -23.60
N GLY A 61 -1.85 -0.01 -24.78
CA GLY A 61 -2.41 -1.35 -24.99
C GLY A 61 -1.66 -2.43 -24.20
N VAL A 62 -0.32 -2.42 -24.22
CA VAL A 62 0.54 -3.34 -23.47
C VAL A 62 0.33 -3.16 -21.97
N LEU A 63 0.31 -1.91 -21.49
CA LEU A 63 0.10 -1.61 -20.07
C LEU A 63 -1.29 -2.05 -19.59
N CYS A 64 -2.33 -1.80 -20.38
CA CYS A 64 -3.68 -2.25 -20.04
C CYS A 64 -3.76 -3.78 -19.99
N ALA A 65 -3.22 -4.47 -21.01
CA ALA A 65 -3.23 -5.93 -21.07
C ALA A 65 -2.45 -6.59 -19.91
N SER A 66 -1.40 -5.92 -19.42
CA SER A 66 -0.55 -6.39 -18.33
C SER A 66 -1.13 -6.03 -16.95
N ARG A 67 -1.44 -4.76 -16.72
CA ARG A 67 -1.78 -4.22 -15.39
C ARG A 67 -3.20 -4.50 -14.94
N ILE A 68 -4.17 -4.59 -15.87
CA ILE A 68 -5.57 -4.90 -15.49
C ILE A 68 -5.67 -6.28 -14.84
N PRO A 69 -5.17 -7.37 -15.43
CA PRO A 69 -5.17 -8.68 -14.77
C PRO A 69 -4.43 -8.67 -13.44
N MET A 70 -3.31 -7.96 -13.35
CA MET A 70 -2.52 -7.86 -12.12
C MET A 70 -3.31 -7.21 -10.98
N THR A 71 -4.11 -6.17 -11.26
CA THR A 71 -4.95 -5.54 -10.24
C THR A 71 -6.13 -6.43 -9.80
N VAL A 72 -6.68 -7.23 -10.70
CA VAL A 72 -7.75 -8.19 -10.36
C VAL A 72 -7.23 -9.30 -9.44
N VAL A 73 -6.02 -9.80 -9.69
CA VAL A 73 -5.42 -10.92 -8.93
C VAL A 73 -4.68 -10.45 -7.68
N ARG A 74 -4.55 -9.16 -7.43
CA ARG A 74 -3.75 -8.55 -6.34
C ARG A 74 -4.04 -9.11 -4.93
N ASN A 75 -5.27 -9.55 -4.67
CA ASN A 75 -5.67 -10.07 -3.36
C ASN A 75 -5.15 -11.49 -3.12
N ASN A 76 -4.88 -12.25 -4.19
CA ASN A 76 -4.48 -13.65 -4.14
C ASN A 76 -2.97 -13.85 -4.33
N VAL A 77 -2.28 -12.86 -4.91
CA VAL A 77 -0.86 -12.97 -5.23
C VAL A 77 -0.06 -11.88 -4.50
N ARG A 78 0.96 -12.31 -3.76
CA ARG A 78 1.92 -11.42 -3.10
C ARG A 78 3.24 -11.47 -3.86
N LEU A 79 3.48 -10.47 -4.69
CA LEU A 79 4.72 -10.35 -5.45
C LEU A 79 5.87 -9.89 -4.55
N THR A 80 7.06 -10.42 -4.81
CA THR A 80 8.31 -9.89 -4.28
C THR A 80 8.82 -8.77 -5.17
N LEU A 81 9.70 -7.91 -4.63
CA LEU A 81 10.29 -6.80 -5.38
C LEU A 81 10.96 -7.26 -6.70
N TRP A 82 11.62 -8.42 -6.65
CA TRP A 82 12.25 -9.02 -7.84
C TRP A 82 11.24 -9.45 -8.90
N GLN A 83 10.14 -10.10 -8.49
CA GLN A 83 9.07 -10.53 -9.41
C GLN A 83 8.41 -9.33 -10.08
N TYR A 84 8.19 -8.25 -9.32
CA TYR A 84 7.66 -7.01 -9.88
C TYR A 84 8.63 -6.36 -10.89
N GLY A 85 9.92 -6.32 -10.58
CA GLY A 85 10.94 -5.85 -11.52
C GLY A 85 10.97 -6.65 -12.81
N LEU A 86 10.90 -7.99 -12.73
CA LEU A 86 10.78 -8.85 -13.91
C LEU A 86 9.50 -8.57 -14.70
N TRP A 87 8.40 -8.27 -14.04
CA TRP A 87 7.14 -7.90 -14.68
C TRP A 87 7.29 -6.61 -15.47
N CYS A 88 7.89 -5.57 -14.90
CA CYS A 88 8.16 -4.29 -15.59
C CYS A 88 9.10 -4.50 -16.81
N ILE A 89 10.11 -5.34 -16.67
CA ILE A 89 10.98 -5.73 -17.80
C ILE A 89 10.14 -6.41 -18.91
N GLY A 90 9.23 -7.31 -18.53
CA GLY A 90 8.32 -7.96 -19.48
C GLY A 90 7.44 -6.96 -20.24
N GLU A 91 6.94 -5.93 -19.57
CA GLU A 91 6.17 -4.83 -20.21
C GLU A 91 7.03 -4.04 -21.21
N ILE A 92 8.28 -3.73 -20.85
CA ILE A 92 9.22 -3.02 -21.75
C ILE A 92 9.54 -3.86 -22.98
N VAL A 93 9.81 -5.15 -22.80
CA VAL A 93 10.09 -6.08 -23.90
C VAL A 93 8.85 -6.26 -24.79
N GLY A 94 7.67 -6.42 -24.20
CA GLY A 94 6.41 -6.51 -24.92
C GLY A 94 6.11 -5.27 -25.76
N PHE A 95 6.26 -4.09 -25.17
CA PHE A 95 6.14 -2.83 -25.90
C PHE A 95 7.11 -2.75 -27.07
N SER A 96 8.40 -3.06 -26.82
CA SER A 96 9.43 -3.01 -27.84
C SER A 96 9.16 -3.98 -29.01
N GLY A 97 8.62 -5.18 -28.70
CA GLY A 97 8.25 -6.17 -29.70
C GLY A 97 7.11 -5.68 -30.62
N PHE A 98 6.05 -5.12 -30.03
CA PHE A 98 4.94 -4.57 -30.84
C PHE A 98 5.33 -3.30 -31.57
N ALA A 99 6.16 -2.44 -30.97
CA ALA A 99 6.71 -1.26 -31.64
C ALA A 99 7.57 -1.66 -32.85
N ALA A 100 8.45 -2.65 -32.72
CA ALA A 100 9.27 -3.16 -33.80
C ALA A 100 8.42 -3.79 -34.93
N LEU A 101 7.36 -4.50 -34.57
CA LEU A 101 6.42 -5.06 -35.55
C LEU A 101 5.72 -3.95 -36.32
N TYR A 102 5.24 -2.92 -35.62
CA TYR A 102 4.65 -1.74 -36.26
C TYR A 102 5.63 -1.08 -37.25
N MET A 103 6.88 -0.89 -36.81
CA MET A 103 7.94 -0.31 -37.63
C MET A 103 8.22 -1.14 -38.87
N ALA A 104 8.37 -2.46 -38.74
CA ALA A 104 8.65 -3.36 -39.87
C ALA A 104 7.49 -3.41 -40.88
N LEU A 105 6.23 -3.26 -40.43
CA LEU A 105 5.06 -3.26 -41.29
C LEU A 105 4.90 -1.94 -42.08
N ILE A 106 5.17 -0.82 -41.47
CA ILE A 106 4.98 0.50 -42.09
C ILE A 106 6.18 0.88 -42.97
N TYR A 107 7.38 0.52 -42.55
CA TYR A 107 8.63 0.85 -43.23
C TYR A 107 9.26 -0.41 -43.83
N GLY A 108 8.60 -1.05 -44.77
CA GLY A 108 8.92 -2.38 -45.35
C GLY A 108 10.38 -2.67 -45.71
N ASN A 109 11.24 -1.65 -45.72
CA ASN A 109 12.68 -1.79 -45.90
C ASN A 109 13.45 -2.07 -44.56
N TYR A 110 12.77 -1.98 -43.40
CA TYR A 110 13.36 -2.23 -42.10
C TYR A 110 12.98 -3.65 -41.61
N GLY A 111 13.97 -4.53 -41.51
CA GLY A 111 13.71 -5.86 -40.96
C GLY A 111 13.25 -5.81 -39.51
N TYR A 112 12.41 -6.78 -39.09
CA TYR A 112 11.90 -6.85 -37.71
C TYR A 112 13.00 -6.87 -36.65
N PHE A 113 14.04 -7.69 -36.82
CA PHE A 113 15.11 -7.83 -35.78
C PHE A 113 15.97 -6.57 -35.62
N PRO A 114 16.40 -5.84 -36.63
CA PRO A 114 17.04 -4.55 -36.46
C PRO A 114 16.14 -3.53 -35.77
N ALA A 115 14.86 -3.45 -36.16
CA ALA A 115 13.88 -2.59 -35.52
C ALA A 115 13.70 -2.94 -34.03
N LEU A 116 13.64 -4.23 -33.69
CA LEU A 116 13.53 -4.70 -32.31
C LEU A 116 14.74 -4.25 -31.48
N GLY A 117 15.95 -4.36 -32.00
CA GLY A 117 17.17 -3.92 -31.29
C GLY A 117 17.13 -2.42 -30.92
N GLU A 118 16.69 -1.58 -31.86
CA GLU A 118 16.58 -0.13 -31.62
C GLU A 118 15.43 0.21 -30.65
N CYS A 119 14.27 -0.44 -30.81
CA CYS A 119 13.16 -0.27 -29.87
C CYS A 119 13.53 -0.69 -28.45
N LEU A 120 14.22 -1.83 -28.28
CA LEU A 120 14.70 -2.28 -26.98
C LEU A 120 15.68 -1.27 -26.37
N ARG A 121 16.67 -0.83 -27.16
CA ARG A 121 17.66 0.13 -26.68
C ARG A 121 17.02 1.42 -26.15
N LEU A 122 16.07 1.99 -26.91
CA LEU A 122 15.36 3.19 -26.50
C LEU A 122 14.46 2.94 -25.28
N SER A 123 13.67 1.89 -25.33
CA SER A 123 12.73 1.57 -24.25
C SER A 123 13.44 1.35 -22.93
N PHE A 124 14.58 0.64 -22.92
CA PHE A 124 15.40 0.45 -21.71
C PHE A 124 16.14 1.72 -21.28
N ALA A 125 16.42 2.66 -22.18
CA ALA A 125 17.00 3.93 -21.82
C ALA A 125 15.98 4.89 -21.18
N VAL A 126 14.70 4.80 -21.54
CA VAL A 126 13.69 5.81 -21.19
C VAL A 126 12.70 5.31 -20.12
N LEU A 127 12.09 4.14 -20.33
CA LEU A 127 10.98 3.70 -19.51
C LEU A 127 11.35 3.36 -18.04
N PRO A 128 12.51 2.77 -17.71
CA PRO A 128 12.83 2.46 -16.30
C PRO A 128 12.83 3.69 -15.40
N PHE A 129 13.22 4.86 -15.89
CA PHE A 129 13.16 6.11 -15.12
C PHE A 129 11.71 6.51 -14.81
N ALA A 130 10.82 6.37 -15.78
CA ALA A 130 9.41 6.66 -15.58
C ALA A 130 8.77 5.69 -14.57
N TYR A 131 9.07 4.38 -14.64
CA TYR A 131 8.64 3.40 -13.64
C TYR A 131 9.15 3.78 -12.25
N ALA A 132 10.43 4.08 -12.11
CA ALA A 132 11.01 4.45 -10.82
C ALA A 132 10.36 5.72 -10.23
N ILE A 133 10.08 6.73 -11.04
CA ILE A 133 9.43 7.98 -10.61
C ILE A 133 8.00 7.68 -10.15
N ILE A 134 7.22 6.92 -10.91
CA ILE A 134 5.84 6.59 -10.58
C ILE A 134 5.78 5.77 -9.30
N ASP A 135 6.60 4.73 -9.18
CA ASP A 135 6.63 3.85 -8.01
C ASP A 135 7.10 4.61 -6.76
N MET A 136 8.05 5.55 -6.91
CA MET A 136 8.48 6.43 -5.82
C MET A 136 7.35 7.36 -5.38
N ILE A 137 6.62 7.99 -6.31
CA ILE A 137 5.47 8.83 -5.99
C ILE A 137 4.41 8.02 -5.23
N MET A 138 4.12 6.80 -5.67
CA MET A 138 3.15 5.94 -5.01
C MET A 138 3.59 5.52 -3.61
N ALA A 139 4.86 5.20 -3.42
CA ALA A 139 5.40 4.86 -2.11
C ALA A 139 5.35 6.05 -1.12
N LEU A 140 5.48 7.29 -1.62
CA LEU A 140 5.39 8.51 -0.80
C LEU A 140 3.94 8.90 -0.48
N LEU A 141 3.03 8.80 -1.46
CA LEU A 141 1.64 9.21 -1.29
C LEU A 141 0.80 8.16 -0.54
N TYR A 142 1.13 6.90 -0.70
CA TYR A 142 0.41 5.77 -0.11
C TYR A 142 1.39 4.85 0.62
N PRO A 143 1.94 5.31 1.77
CA PRO A 143 2.76 4.45 2.60
C PRO A 143 1.93 3.23 3.00
N ASP A 144 2.55 2.06 2.98
CA ASP A 144 1.89 0.82 3.40
C ASP A 144 1.31 1.01 4.80
N GLU A 145 0.04 0.69 4.94
CA GLU A 145 -0.48 0.32 6.26
C GLU A 145 0.41 -0.83 6.74
N LYS A 146 1.13 -0.63 7.83
CA LYS A 146 1.98 -1.65 8.42
C LYS A 146 1.15 -2.92 8.55
N GLU A 147 1.49 -3.97 7.80
CA GLU A 147 0.90 -5.29 8.05
C GLU A 147 1.20 -5.61 9.51
N VAL A 148 0.16 -5.56 10.34
CA VAL A 148 0.31 -5.91 11.76
C VAL A 148 0.69 -7.39 11.78
N PRO A 149 1.84 -7.75 12.38
CA PRO A 149 2.23 -9.14 12.50
C PRO A 149 1.10 -9.94 13.15
N GLU A 150 0.89 -11.17 12.76
CA GLU A 150 -0.19 -12.00 13.28
C GLU A 150 -0.06 -12.19 14.81
N GLU A 151 1.16 -12.10 15.32
CA GLU A 151 1.51 -12.16 16.76
C GLU A 151 1.00 -10.92 17.52
N ASP A 152 0.85 -9.78 16.86
CA ASP A 152 0.37 -8.52 17.45
C ASP A 152 -1.15 -8.39 17.37
N LEU A 153 -1.83 -9.33 16.71
CA LEU A 153 -3.28 -9.34 16.59
C LEU A 153 -3.93 -10.00 17.82
N MET A 154 -4.73 -9.25 18.53
CA MET A 154 -5.56 -9.73 19.63
C MET A 154 -6.90 -10.24 19.09
N ARG A 155 -7.24 -11.45 19.47
CA ARG A 155 -8.49 -12.12 19.04
C ARG A 155 -9.46 -12.20 20.20
N PHE A 156 -10.47 -11.36 20.19
CA PHE A 156 -11.49 -11.32 21.23
C PHE A 156 -12.63 -12.27 20.90
N GLN A 157 -12.95 -13.14 21.84
CA GLN A 157 -14.06 -14.09 21.79
C GLN A 157 -15.11 -13.74 22.81
N ASP A 158 -16.38 -13.98 22.48
CA ASP A 158 -17.47 -13.84 23.43
C ASP A 158 -17.48 -15.00 24.47
N ASN A 159 -18.38 -14.93 25.42
CA ASN A 159 -18.55 -15.97 26.44
C ASN A 159 -18.95 -17.36 25.88
N THR A 160 -19.28 -17.44 24.60
CA THR A 160 -19.58 -18.71 23.89
C THR A 160 -18.39 -19.22 23.08
N GLY A 161 -17.22 -18.55 23.14
CA GLY A 161 -16.02 -18.89 22.38
C GLY A 161 -16.04 -18.44 20.91
N ARG A 162 -17.04 -17.66 20.50
CA ARG A 162 -17.13 -17.16 19.11
C ARG A 162 -16.26 -15.93 18.96
N LEU A 163 -15.41 -15.93 17.93
CA LEU A 163 -14.60 -14.78 17.56
C LEU A 163 -15.50 -13.60 17.14
N LYS A 164 -15.30 -12.42 17.77
CA LYS A 164 -16.10 -11.22 17.56
C LYS A 164 -15.28 -10.04 17.05
N LEU A 165 -14.02 -9.90 17.51
CA LEU A 165 -13.16 -8.79 17.13
C LEU A 165 -11.73 -9.29 17.00
N VAL A 166 -11.06 -8.89 15.93
CA VAL A 166 -9.60 -9.04 15.74
C VAL A 166 -9.04 -7.66 15.56
N ILE A 167 -8.10 -7.28 16.41
CA ILE A 167 -7.54 -5.93 16.43
C ILE A 167 -6.08 -5.97 16.86
N ALA A 168 -5.26 -5.06 16.35
CA ALA A 168 -3.89 -4.92 16.77
C ALA A 168 -3.80 -4.43 18.23
N HIS A 169 -2.86 -4.96 19.01
CA HIS A 169 -2.71 -4.57 20.42
C HIS A 169 -2.29 -3.11 20.58
N ASP A 170 -1.56 -2.57 19.61
CA ASP A 170 -1.01 -1.21 19.64
C ASP A 170 -2.07 -0.11 19.46
N VAL A 171 -3.23 -0.44 18.85
CA VAL A 171 -4.33 0.53 18.71
C VAL A 171 -5.32 0.52 19.87
N ILE A 172 -5.23 -0.47 20.79
CA ILE A 172 -6.09 -0.53 21.97
C ILE A 172 -5.62 0.52 22.99
N LEU A 173 -6.55 1.36 23.43
CA LEU A 173 -6.31 2.39 24.42
C LEU A 173 -6.50 1.86 25.85
N PHE A 174 -7.71 1.42 26.13
CA PHE A 174 -8.10 0.83 27.41
C PHE A 174 -9.35 -0.02 27.24
N ILE A 175 -9.65 -0.84 28.25
CA ILE A 175 -10.84 -1.67 28.30
C ILE A 175 -11.56 -1.42 29.61
N GLU A 176 -12.87 -1.26 29.57
CA GLU A 176 -13.73 -0.98 30.69
C GLU A 176 -14.78 -2.08 30.85
N ALA A 177 -14.97 -2.55 32.09
CA ALA A 177 -16.10 -3.43 32.40
C ALA A 177 -17.38 -2.62 32.64
N LYS A 178 -18.44 -2.94 31.91
CA LYS A 178 -19.78 -2.39 32.07
C LYS A 178 -20.78 -3.54 32.25
N GLU A 179 -21.19 -3.78 33.47
CA GLU A 179 -22.09 -4.88 33.81
C GLU A 179 -21.59 -6.25 33.33
N ASN A 180 -22.28 -6.85 32.34
CA ASN A 180 -21.95 -8.15 31.75
C ASN A 180 -21.12 -8.03 30.47
N TYR A 181 -20.64 -6.83 30.12
CA TYR A 181 -19.86 -6.53 28.92
C TYR A 181 -18.50 -5.93 29.27
N VAL A 182 -17.54 -6.20 28.43
CA VAL A 182 -16.29 -5.45 28.35
C VAL A 182 -16.33 -4.55 27.13
N THR A 183 -16.08 -3.27 27.30
CA THR A 183 -16.03 -2.29 26.23
C THR A 183 -14.57 -1.99 25.92
N ILE A 184 -14.17 -2.28 24.69
CA ILE A 184 -12.81 -2.09 24.17
C ILE A 184 -12.79 -0.74 23.46
N TYR A 185 -11.94 0.19 23.93
CA TYR A 185 -11.71 1.49 23.30
C TYR A 185 -10.43 1.43 22.49
N TYR A 186 -10.51 1.79 21.20
CA TYR A 186 -9.39 1.69 20.28
C TYR A 186 -9.37 2.81 19.27
N LEU A 187 -8.21 3.03 18.65
CA LEU A 187 -8.00 3.98 17.58
C LEU A 187 -8.33 3.35 16.22
N ASP A 188 -9.12 4.05 15.43
CA ASP A 188 -9.32 3.77 14.00
C ASP A 188 -8.92 5.03 13.22
N GLY A 189 -7.68 5.05 12.74
CA GLY A 189 -7.01 6.26 12.30
C GLY A 189 -6.88 7.26 13.47
N ASN A 190 -7.45 8.46 13.31
CA ASN A 190 -7.43 9.50 14.35
C ASN A 190 -8.71 9.55 15.21
N LYS A 191 -9.58 8.56 15.09
CA LYS A 191 -10.85 8.52 15.83
C LYS A 191 -10.85 7.40 16.87
N VAL A 192 -11.34 7.72 18.07
CA VAL A 192 -11.59 6.72 19.10
C VAL A 192 -12.91 6.02 18.79
N LYS A 193 -12.86 4.70 18.64
CA LYS A 193 -14.03 3.81 18.51
C LYS A 193 -14.16 2.92 19.73
N GLU A 194 -15.37 2.40 19.95
CA GLU A 194 -15.65 1.46 21.01
C GLU A 194 -16.34 0.21 20.45
N TYR A 195 -16.03 -0.92 21.06
CA TYR A 195 -16.66 -2.20 20.76
C TYR A 195 -17.02 -2.91 22.07
N SER A 196 -18.33 -3.22 22.25
CA SER A 196 -18.80 -3.92 23.44
C SER A 196 -18.91 -5.41 23.19
N LEU A 197 -18.25 -6.20 24.03
CA LEU A 197 -18.18 -7.64 23.95
C LEU A 197 -18.82 -8.26 25.22
N ARG A 198 -19.68 -9.22 25.06
CA ARG A 198 -20.23 -9.98 26.19
C ARG A 198 -19.18 -10.96 26.71
N GLN A 199 -18.41 -10.51 27.69
CA GLN A 199 -17.34 -11.28 28.31
C GLN A 199 -17.02 -10.69 29.69
N SER A 200 -16.36 -11.46 30.55
CA SER A 200 -15.86 -10.98 31.84
C SER A 200 -14.41 -10.47 31.76
N MET A 201 -14.02 -9.59 32.68
CA MET A 201 -12.63 -9.13 32.81
C MET A 201 -11.64 -10.29 33.02
N ARG A 202 -12.08 -11.33 33.76
CA ARG A 202 -11.26 -12.54 33.97
C ARG A 202 -11.13 -13.37 32.68
N GLY A 203 -12.14 -13.38 31.83
CA GLY A 203 -12.11 -14.14 30.57
C GLY A 203 -11.17 -13.58 29.52
N ILE A 204 -10.70 -12.33 29.69
CA ILE A 204 -9.74 -11.70 28.78
C ILE A 204 -8.35 -11.53 29.44
N GLU A 205 -8.17 -11.95 30.68
CA GLU A 205 -6.94 -11.69 31.47
C GLU A 205 -5.68 -12.23 30.82
N ASP A 206 -5.70 -13.49 30.38
CA ASP A 206 -4.56 -14.13 29.70
C ASP A 206 -4.23 -13.43 28.39
N LEU A 207 -5.25 -13.01 27.65
CA LEU A 207 -5.07 -12.27 26.40
C LEU A 207 -4.41 -10.91 26.64
N MET A 208 -4.82 -10.20 27.68
CA MET A 208 -4.24 -8.91 28.06
C MET A 208 -2.78 -9.07 28.52
N ALA A 209 -2.51 -10.03 29.39
CA ALA A 209 -1.17 -10.30 29.91
C ALA A 209 -0.19 -10.65 28.77
N LYS A 210 -0.61 -11.47 27.80
CA LYS A 210 0.20 -11.84 26.64
C LYS A 210 0.67 -10.64 25.82
N HIS A 211 -0.16 -9.60 25.70
CA HIS A 211 0.11 -8.41 24.87
C HIS A 211 0.53 -7.18 25.68
N GLY A 212 0.85 -7.34 26.98
CA GLY A 212 1.37 -6.26 27.81
C GLY A 212 0.34 -5.17 28.15
N ILE A 213 -0.96 -5.49 28.08
CA ILE A 213 -2.03 -4.60 28.55
C ILE A 213 -2.26 -4.86 30.02
N ILE A 214 -2.13 -3.82 30.86
CA ILE A 214 -2.03 -3.95 32.30
C ILE A 214 -3.40 -3.76 32.94
N ARG A 215 -3.73 -4.58 33.95
CA ARG A 215 -4.90 -4.35 34.78
C ARG A 215 -4.62 -3.22 35.76
N CYS A 216 -5.17 -2.04 35.54
CA CYS A 216 -4.95 -0.87 36.39
C CYS A 216 -6.00 -0.69 37.50
N GLN A 217 -7.17 -1.37 37.36
CA GLN A 217 -8.23 -1.39 38.35
C GLN A 217 -9.10 -2.66 38.19
N ARG A 218 -9.95 -2.98 39.16
CA ARG A 218 -10.85 -4.15 39.08
C ARG A 218 -11.70 -4.17 37.78
N SER A 219 -12.05 -2.98 37.26
CA SER A 219 -12.92 -2.80 36.08
C SER A 219 -12.20 -2.22 34.87
N TYR A 220 -10.87 -2.05 34.92
CA TYR A 220 -10.11 -1.41 33.85
C TYR A 220 -8.81 -2.15 33.52
N TYR A 221 -8.58 -2.36 32.22
CA TYR A 221 -7.28 -2.63 31.63
C TYR A 221 -6.80 -1.40 30.86
N LEU A 222 -5.53 -1.12 30.90
CA LEU A 222 -4.89 0.04 30.29
C LEU A 222 -3.70 -0.39 29.44
N ASN A 223 -3.59 0.16 28.25
CA ASN A 223 -2.39 0.00 27.45
C ASN A 223 -1.36 1.08 27.85
N PRO A 224 -0.22 0.70 28.44
CA PRO A 224 0.76 1.68 28.90
C PRO A 224 1.34 2.55 27.79
N ARG A 225 1.32 2.07 26.55
CA ARG A 225 1.87 2.79 25.37
C ARG A 225 1.09 4.06 25.03
N HIS A 226 -0.18 4.15 25.45
CA HIS A 226 -1.05 5.30 25.20
C HIS A 226 -1.24 6.20 26.41
N VAL A 227 -0.53 5.94 27.50
CA VAL A 227 -0.54 6.79 28.70
C VAL A 227 0.43 7.94 28.51
N THR A 228 -0.08 9.17 28.53
CA THR A 228 0.75 10.38 28.44
C THR A 228 1.19 10.87 29.80
N VAL A 229 0.27 10.84 30.78
CA VAL A 229 0.53 11.36 32.15
C VAL A 229 -0.20 10.52 33.17
N LEU A 230 0.46 10.27 34.30
CA LEU A 230 -0.18 9.78 35.54
C LEU A 230 -0.29 10.94 36.50
N ARG A 231 -1.51 11.31 36.88
CA ARG A 231 -1.77 12.37 37.88
C ARG A 231 -2.36 11.79 39.13
N ARG A 232 -1.90 12.33 40.27
CA ARG A 232 -2.52 12.09 41.56
C ARG A 232 -3.32 13.33 41.96
N ASP A 233 -4.61 13.14 42.23
CA ASP A 233 -5.46 14.23 42.68
C ASP A 233 -5.23 14.57 44.19
N LYS A 234 -5.90 15.61 44.65
CA LYS A 234 -5.79 16.06 46.06
C LYS A 234 -6.36 15.05 47.07
N GLU A 235 -7.22 14.16 46.60
CA GLU A 235 -7.86 13.10 47.40
C GLU A 235 -7.04 11.82 47.44
N GLY A 236 -5.95 11.76 46.65
CA GLY A 236 -5.02 10.64 46.58
C GLY A 236 -5.33 9.61 45.48
N PHE A 237 -6.34 9.84 44.65
CA PHE A 237 -6.65 8.98 43.51
C PHE A 237 -5.66 9.21 42.39
N ILE A 238 -5.29 8.12 41.70
CA ILE A 238 -4.40 8.16 40.55
C ILE A 238 -5.22 8.01 39.26
N TRP A 239 -4.96 8.90 38.32
CA TRP A 239 -5.60 8.92 37.00
C TRP A 239 -4.55 8.83 35.91
N ALA A 240 -4.79 7.96 34.93
CA ALA A 240 -4.00 7.88 33.71
C ALA A 240 -4.70 8.69 32.62
N GLU A 241 -4.00 9.69 32.07
CA GLU A 241 -4.46 10.45 30.91
C GLU A 241 -4.05 9.71 29.63
N ILE A 242 -5.02 9.50 28.72
CA ILE A 242 -4.84 8.81 27.45
C ILE A 242 -4.63 9.85 26.36
N GLU A 243 -3.63 9.61 25.48
CA GLU A 243 -3.27 10.47 24.37
C GLU A 243 -4.45 10.83 23.47
N ALA A 244 -5.36 9.88 23.24
CA ALA A 244 -6.51 10.06 22.36
C ALA A 244 -7.80 10.35 23.16
N GLY A 245 -8.44 11.48 22.86
CA GLY A 245 -9.78 11.81 23.35
C GLY A 245 -9.85 12.40 24.76
N GLY A 246 -8.73 12.74 25.40
CA GLY A 246 -8.69 13.40 26.70
C GLY A 246 -9.39 12.61 27.82
N ARG A 247 -9.52 11.29 27.68
CA ARG A 247 -10.16 10.43 28.68
C ARG A 247 -9.18 10.08 29.78
N GLN A 248 -9.72 10.05 31.00
CA GLN A 248 -8.97 9.66 32.21
C GLN A 248 -9.43 8.29 32.67
N VAL A 249 -8.49 7.39 32.93
CA VAL A 249 -8.72 6.04 33.43
C VAL A 249 -8.24 5.95 34.87
N PRO A 250 -9.08 5.49 35.81
CA PRO A 250 -8.71 5.40 37.22
C PRO A 250 -7.71 4.25 37.44
N VAL A 251 -6.65 4.51 38.19
CA VAL A 251 -5.61 3.54 38.56
C VAL A 251 -5.66 3.31 40.06
N SER A 252 -5.84 2.06 40.46
CA SER A 252 -5.85 1.73 41.90
C SER A 252 -4.42 1.50 42.38
N PRO A 253 -4.05 1.98 43.61
CA PRO A 253 -2.73 1.73 44.20
C PRO A 253 -2.37 0.24 44.34
N LYS A 254 -3.36 -0.64 44.42
CA LYS A 254 -3.16 -2.11 44.46
C LYS A 254 -2.64 -2.68 43.14
N TYR A 255 -2.86 -1.98 42.01
CA TYR A 255 -2.49 -2.38 40.64
C TYR A 255 -1.46 -1.40 40.06
N SER A 256 -1.02 -0.37 40.81
CA SER A 256 0.10 0.46 40.38
C SER A 256 1.38 -0.35 40.45
N LEU A 257 2.14 -0.30 39.38
CA LEU A 257 3.47 -0.88 39.23
C LEU A 257 4.45 -0.32 40.24
#